data_2e1ae82f295870ecce7fca04401fa478
#
_entry.id   2e1ae82f295870ecce7fca04401fa478
#
_cell.length_a   1.000
_cell.length_b   1.000
_cell.length_c   1.000
_cell.angle_alpha   90.00
_cell.angle_beta   90.00
_cell.angle_gamma   90.00
#
_symmetry.space_group_name_H-M   'P 1'
#
loop_
_entity.id
_entity.type
_entity.pdbx_description
1 polymer ?
#
loop_
_entity_poly.entity_id
_entity_poly.type
_entity_poly.pdbx_seq_one_letter_code
_entity_poly.pdbx_strand_id
1 'polypeptide(L)'
;MEAKVITLPLLHVVGYRIESNITEFESGLGKNIYRLLVERKAEIMNRKNENVILMQIYPMNDDFDPQVDRFTNLICYEVSEQADVPVDMTSHTVTESKYVTYKHKGLESELSRSYGYVYGDWMSETGNEPKNYDFEIWDERYQPESPDNEIDLYIALK
;
A
#
# COMPACT_ATOMS: atom_id res chain seq x y z
N MET A 1 2.95 19.97 -0.25
CA MET A 1 2.18 19.04 0.59
C MET A 1 3.03 18.60 1.76
N GLU A 2 2.41 18.38 2.89
CA GLU A 2 3.14 18.08 4.12
C GLU A 2 2.98 16.64 4.54
N ALA A 3 4.08 16.06 4.98
CA ALA A 3 4.06 14.78 5.67
C ALA A 3 3.59 15.00 7.10
N LYS A 4 2.68 14.14 7.58
CA LYS A 4 2.12 14.22 8.93
C LYS A 4 2.26 12.88 9.63
N VAL A 5 2.53 12.93 10.93
CA VAL A 5 2.55 11.70 11.75
C VAL A 5 1.18 11.52 12.38
N ILE A 6 0.60 10.34 12.19
CA ILE A 6 -0.71 9.98 12.75
C ILE A 6 -0.63 8.57 13.33
N THR A 7 -1.59 8.24 14.20
CA THR A 7 -1.75 6.89 14.72
C THR A 7 -3.04 6.32 14.14
N LEU A 8 -2.96 5.14 13.54
CA LEU A 8 -4.13 4.44 13.04
C LEU A 8 -4.41 3.21 13.90
N PRO A 9 -5.70 2.89 14.11
CA PRO A 9 -6.06 1.70 14.86
C PRO A 9 -5.73 0.44 14.08
N LEU A 10 -5.95 -0.71 14.71
CA LEU A 10 -5.82 -2.02 14.06
C LEU A 10 -6.51 -2.03 12.70
N LEU A 11 -5.86 -2.63 11.72
CA LEU A 11 -6.31 -2.69 10.33
C LEU A 11 -6.39 -4.15 9.89
N HIS A 12 -7.60 -4.58 9.51
CA HIS A 12 -7.82 -5.90 8.88
C HIS A 12 -8.03 -5.70 7.39
N VAL A 13 -7.34 -6.49 6.57
CA VAL A 13 -7.49 -6.44 5.11
C VAL A 13 -7.66 -7.85 4.55
N VAL A 14 -8.35 -7.92 3.40
CA VAL A 14 -8.57 -9.18 2.65
C VAL A 14 -8.37 -8.88 1.18
N GLY A 15 -7.62 -9.72 0.49
CA GLY A 15 -7.40 -9.60 -0.95
C GLY A 15 -6.33 -10.56 -1.46
N TYR A 16 -5.66 -10.15 -2.52
CA TYR A 16 -4.63 -10.97 -3.16
C TYR A 16 -3.24 -10.66 -2.64
N ARG A 17 -2.49 -11.71 -2.39
CA ARG A 17 -1.08 -11.62 -2.01
C ARG A 17 -0.23 -12.07 -3.18
N ILE A 18 0.72 -11.24 -3.60
CA ILE A 18 1.67 -11.58 -4.66
C ILE A 18 3.09 -11.18 -4.24
N GLU A 19 4.06 -11.98 -4.66
CA GLU A 19 5.47 -11.67 -4.45
C GLU A 19 6.03 -11.11 -5.74
N SER A 20 6.52 -9.88 -5.71
CA SER A 20 7.10 -9.24 -6.88
C SER A 20 8.03 -8.10 -6.49
N ASN A 21 8.96 -7.74 -7.38
CA ASN A 21 9.69 -6.50 -7.26
C ASN A 21 8.89 -5.37 -7.94
N ILE A 22 9.36 -4.14 -7.83
CA ILE A 22 8.65 -2.99 -8.42
C ILE A 22 8.54 -3.13 -9.94
N THR A 23 9.62 -3.55 -10.59
CA THR A 23 9.64 -3.71 -12.05
C THR A 23 8.57 -4.68 -12.54
N GLU A 24 8.46 -5.85 -11.90
CA GLU A 24 7.43 -6.84 -12.24
C GLU A 24 6.02 -6.30 -12.00
N PHE A 25 5.83 -5.61 -10.88
CA PHE A 25 4.54 -5.05 -10.51
C PHE A 25 4.08 -4.01 -11.53
N GLU A 26 4.96 -3.10 -11.92
CA GLU A 26 4.64 -2.03 -12.86
C GLU A 26 4.48 -2.51 -14.29
N SER A 27 4.99 -3.69 -14.63
CA SER A 27 4.90 -4.25 -15.99
C SER A 27 3.52 -4.79 -16.37
N GLY A 28 2.53 -4.65 -15.49
CA GLY A 28 1.15 -5.06 -15.75
C GLY A 28 0.56 -5.99 -14.70
N LEU A 29 1.40 -6.62 -13.88
CA LEU A 29 0.95 -7.54 -12.84
C LEU A 29 0.01 -6.83 -11.85
N GLY A 30 0.41 -5.65 -11.39
CA GLY A 30 -0.40 -4.88 -10.44
C GLY A 30 -1.77 -4.52 -10.99
N LYS A 31 -1.83 -4.05 -12.24
CA LYS A 31 -3.09 -3.68 -12.89
C LYS A 31 -4.01 -4.88 -13.09
N ASN A 32 -3.45 -6.02 -13.44
CA ASN A 32 -4.24 -7.24 -13.64
C ASN A 32 -4.85 -7.72 -12.32
N ILE A 33 -4.08 -7.70 -11.24
CA ILE A 33 -4.57 -8.13 -9.92
C ILE A 33 -5.60 -7.12 -9.38
N TYR A 34 -5.36 -5.82 -9.58
CA TYR A 34 -6.31 -4.78 -9.20
C TYR A 34 -7.67 -5.00 -9.88
N ARG A 35 -7.66 -5.25 -11.21
CA ARG A 35 -8.89 -5.52 -11.97
C ARG A 35 -9.62 -6.74 -11.43
N LEU A 36 -8.89 -7.82 -11.19
CA LEU A 36 -9.46 -9.05 -10.66
C LEU A 36 -10.08 -8.84 -9.28
N LEU A 37 -9.40 -8.10 -8.41
CA LEU A 37 -9.91 -7.78 -7.08
C LEU A 37 -11.23 -7.00 -7.16
N VAL A 38 -11.28 -5.96 -7.99
CA VAL A 38 -12.48 -5.13 -8.15
C VAL A 38 -13.65 -5.96 -8.71
N GLU A 39 -13.38 -6.84 -9.67
CA GLU A 39 -14.41 -7.73 -10.24
C GLU A 39 -14.98 -8.67 -9.18
N ARG A 40 -14.18 -9.07 -8.20
CA ARG A 40 -14.58 -10.04 -7.19
C ARG A 40 -14.90 -9.42 -5.82
N LYS A 41 -15.03 -8.11 -5.76
CA LYS A 41 -15.21 -7.41 -4.47
C LYS A 41 -16.43 -7.90 -3.69
N ALA A 42 -17.49 -8.32 -4.38
CA ALA A 42 -18.71 -8.81 -3.72
C ALA A 42 -18.48 -10.09 -2.93
N GLU A 43 -17.39 -10.82 -3.19
CA GLU A 43 -17.03 -12.03 -2.45
C GLU A 43 -16.32 -11.72 -1.13
N ILE A 44 -15.90 -10.46 -0.93
CA ILE A 44 -15.22 -10.04 0.30
C ILE A 44 -16.25 -9.45 1.25
N MET A 45 -16.51 -10.17 2.35
CA MET A 45 -17.50 -9.78 3.35
C MET A 45 -16.95 -8.66 4.23
N ASN A 46 -17.88 -7.83 4.73
CA ASN A 46 -17.57 -6.79 5.73
C ASN A 46 -16.61 -5.70 5.25
N ARG A 47 -16.56 -5.42 3.96
CA ARG A 47 -15.76 -4.30 3.45
C ARG A 47 -16.25 -3.00 4.09
N LYS A 48 -15.31 -2.19 4.59
CA LYS A 48 -15.63 -0.91 5.24
C LYS A 48 -15.95 0.20 4.24
N ASN A 49 -15.38 0.10 3.04
CA ASN A 49 -15.55 1.10 1.97
C ASN A 49 -15.16 0.48 0.63
N GLU A 50 -15.13 1.30 -0.40
CA GLU A 50 -14.78 0.89 -1.77
C GLU A 50 -13.31 1.17 -2.12
N ASN A 51 -12.50 1.62 -1.16
CA ASN A 51 -11.09 1.95 -1.41
C ASN A 51 -10.27 0.68 -1.52
N VAL A 52 -9.39 0.63 -2.51
CA VAL A 52 -8.41 -0.44 -2.63
C VAL A 52 -7.15 -0.01 -1.91
N ILE A 53 -6.57 -0.93 -1.15
CA ILE A 53 -5.31 -0.72 -0.44
C ILE A 53 -4.23 -1.57 -1.11
N LEU A 54 -3.12 -0.93 -1.48
CA LEU A 54 -1.90 -1.65 -1.85
C LEU A 54 -0.96 -1.61 -0.66
N MET A 55 -0.76 -2.74 0.00
CA MET A 55 0.17 -2.83 1.12
C MET A 55 1.44 -3.54 0.65
N GLN A 56 2.58 -2.97 0.97
CA GLN A 56 3.89 -3.49 0.59
C GLN A 56 4.63 -3.86 1.86
N ILE A 57 5.02 -5.14 1.98
CA ILE A 57 5.72 -5.67 3.14
C ILE A 57 7.11 -6.12 2.69
N TYR A 58 8.13 -5.53 3.28
CA TYR A 58 9.51 -5.71 2.85
C TYR A 58 10.25 -6.69 3.74
N PRO A 59 11.20 -7.48 3.18
CA PRO A 59 12.07 -8.29 4.00
C PRO A 59 13.01 -7.39 4.81
N MET A 60 13.45 -7.88 5.97
CA MET A 60 14.33 -7.13 6.88
C MET A 60 15.80 -7.42 6.57
N ASN A 61 16.20 -7.21 5.32
CA ASN A 61 17.57 -7.41 4.84
C ASN A 61 18.24 -6.06 4.60
N ASP A 62 19.48 -5.91 5.03
CA ASP A 62 20.22 -4.65 4.88
C ASP A 62 20.51 -4.31 3.41
N ASP A 63 20.66 -5.32 2.57
CA ASP A 63 20.98 -5.16 1.14
C ASP A 63 19.75 -5.31 0.24
N PHE A 64 18.54 -5.20 0.80
CA PHE A 64 17.31 -5.30 0.03
C PHE A 64 17.15 -4.13 -0.92
N ASP A 65 16.87 -4.43 -2.21
CA ASP A 65 16.59 -3.45 -3.25
C ASP A 65 15.23 -3.77 -3.89
N PRO A 66 14.19 -2.97 -3.65
CA PRO A 66 12.82 -3.25 -4.15
C PRO A 66 12.73 -3.26 -5.68
N GLN A 67 13.67 -2.67 -6.40
CA GLN A 67 13.69 -2.70 -7.87
C GLN A 67 14.10 -4.08 -8.41
N VAL A 68 14.87 -4.82 -7.63
CA VAL A 68 15.47 -6.10 -8.04
C VAL A 68 14.93 -7.27 -7.22
N ASP A 69 14.79 -7.08 -5.91
CA ASP A 69 14.39 -8.14 -4.99
C ASP A 69 12.87 -8.16 -4.81
N ARG A 70 12.30 -9.35 -4.70
CA ARG A 70 10.87 -9.53 -4.50
C ARG A 70 10.48 -9.24 -3.05
N PHE A 71 9.30 -8.70 -2.89
CA PHE A 71 8.68 -8.46 -1.59
C PHE A 71 7.18 -8.75 -1.69
N THR A 72 6.51 -8.75 -0.55
CA THR A 72 5.07 -9.05 -0.51
C THR A 72 4.25 -7.83 -0.88
N ASN A 73 3.33 -8.02 -1.83
CA ASN A 73 2.31 -7.03 -2.18
C ASN A 73 0.94 -7.61 -1.84
N LEU A 74 0.14 -6.84 -1.09
CA LEU A 74 -1.26 -7.18 -0.82
C LEU A 74 -2.12 -6.15 -1.51
N ILE A 75 -2.94 -6.60 -2.47
CA ILE A 75 -3.95 -5.73 -3.09
C ILE A 75 -5.28 -6.16 -2.48
N CYS A 76 -5.89 -5.28 -1.69
CA CYS A 76 -6.92 -5.71 -0.75
C CYS A 76 -7.93 -4.60 -0.44
N TYR A 77 -8.98 -4.99 0.27
CA TYR A 77 -9.93 -4.07 0.88
C TYR A 77 -9.83 -4.14 2.39
N GLU A 78 -10.07 -3.03 3.05
CA GLU A 78 -10.22 -3.03 4.50
C GLU A 78 -11.55 -3.64 4.89
N VAL A 79 -11.55 -4.51 5.90
CA VAL A 79 -12.77 -5.14 6.43
C VAL A 79 -12.92 -4.78 7.91
N SER A 80 -14.20 -4.69 8.37
CA SER A 80 -14.49 -4.31 9.76
C SER A 80 -14.17 -5.42 10.74
N GLU A 81 -14.26 -6.66 10.28
CA GLU A 81 -13.93 -7.85 11.07
C GLU A 81 -13.56 -8.97 10.13
N GLN A 82 -12.85 -9.96 10.65
CA GLN A 82 -12.50 -11.12 9.85
C GLN A 82 -13.72 -12.02 9.64
N ALA A 83 -13.86 -12.51 8.41
CA ALA A 83 -14.90 -13.43 8.01
C ALA A 83 -14.27 -14.47 7.08
N ASP A 84 -15.09 -15.31 6.46
CA ASP A 84 -14.61 -16.29 5.50
C ASP A 84 -13.90 -15.58 4.34
N VAL A 85 -12.68 -16.04 4.05
CA VAL A 85 -11.85 -15.47 3.00
C VAL A 85 -12.02 -16.32 1.73
N PRO A 86 -12.23 -15.71 0.54
CA PRO A 86 -12.27 -16.47 -0.70
C PRO A 86 -11.02 -17.35 -0.87
N VAL A 87 -11.17 -18.51 -1.50
CA VAL A 87 -10.16 -19.57 -1.56
C VAL A 87 -8.78 -19.09 -2.02
N ASP A 88 -8.74 -18.21 -2.98
CA ASP A 88 -7.49 -17.73 -3.58
C ASP A 88 -7.04 -16.37 -3.02
N MET A 89 -7.68 -15.92 -1.96
CA MET A 89 -7.32 -14.68 -1.29
C MET A 89 -6.73 -14.95 0.08
N THR A 90 -6.18 -13.91 0.69
CA THR A 90 -5.59 -13.99 2.03
C THR A 90 -6.12 -12.87 2.90
N SER A 91 -6.09 -13.06 4.22
CA SER A 91 -6.35 -12.01 5.19
C SER A 91 -5.04 -11.61 5.85
N HIS A 92 -4.96 -10.34 6.26
CA HIS A 92 -3.79 -9.83 6.96
C HIS A 92 -4.25 -8.77 7.96
N THR A 93 -3.61 -8.74 9.12
CA THR A 93 -3.94 -7.80 10.18
C THR A 93 -2.68 -7.11 10.65
N VAL A 94 -2.72 -5.78 10.73
CA VAL A 94 -1.68 -5.01 11.40
C VAL A 94 -2.27 -4.35 12.63
N THR A 95 -1.51 -4.35 13.71
CA THR A 95 -1.95 -3.76 14.99
C THR A 95 -1.89 -2.24 14.91
N GLU A 96 -2.47 -1.57 15.91
CA GLU A 96 -2.37 -0.11 16.01
C GLU A 96 -0.93 0.32 15.83
N SER A 97 -0.70 1.30 14.97
CA SER A 97 0.65 1.76 14.63
C SER A 97 0.68 3.25 14.32
N LYS A 98 1.85 3.82 14.48
CA LYS A 98 2.15 5.18 14.08
C LYS A 98 2.61 5.15 12.61
N TYR A 99 2.15 6.13 11.85
CA TYR A 99 2.49 6.27 10.42
C TYR A 99 2.87 7.69 10.10
N VAL A 100 3.72 7.87 9.10
CA VAL A 100 3.77 9.14 8.38
C VAL A 100 2.86 9.00 7.18
N THR A 101 1.98 9.97 6.98
CA THR A 101 1.11 10.02 5.80
C THR A 101 1.55 11.19 4.91
N TYR A 102 1.53 10.94 3.60
CA TYR A 102 1.93 11.91 2.60
C TYR A 102 1.07 11.72 1.34
N LYS A 103 0.59 12.80 0.77
CA LYS A 103 -0.23 12.73 -0.45
C LYS A 103 0.65 12.83 -1.68
N HIS A 104 0.64 11.78 -2.51
CA HIS A 104 1.23 11.85 -3.84
C HIS A 104 0.21 12.49 -4.78
N LYS A 105 0.62 13.52 -5.51
CA LYS A 105 -0.20 14.13 -6.54
C LYS A 105 0.56 14.07 -7.86
N GLY A 106 -0.10 13.51 -8.89
CA GLY A 106 0.49 13.35 -10.21
C GLY A 106 0.40 11.93 -10.72
N LEU A 107 1.07 11.65 -11.81
CA LEU A 107 1.06 10.33 -12.46
C LEU A 107 1.55 9.25 -11.50
N GLU A 108 0.96 8.07 -11.61
CA GLU A 108 1.41 6.92 -10.81
C GLU A 108 2.86 6.56 -11.09
N SER A 109 3.31 6.76 -12.34
CA SER A 109 4.71 6.52 -12.71
C SER A 109 5.70 7.41 -11.98
N GLU A 110 5.23 8.47 -11.31
CA GLU A 110 6.05 9.39 -10.54
C GLU A 110 6.03 9.12 -9.03
N LEU A 111 5.41 8.02 -8.60
CA LEU A 111 5.32 7.64 -7.17
C LEU A 111 6.69 7.54 -6.50
N SER A 112 7.71 7.11 -7.24
CA SER A 112 9.06 6.99 -6.69
C SER A 112 9.60 8.31 -6.12
N ARG A 113 9.17 9.45 -6.68
CA ARG A 113 9.55 10.77 -6.18
C ARG A 113 8.98 11.01 -4.78
N SER A 114 7.71 10.67 -4.58
CA SER A 114 7.05 10.85 -3.28
C SER A 114 7.63 9.89 -2.23
N TYR A 115 7.81 8.63 -2.58
CA TYR A 115 8.45 7.67 -1.68
C TYR A 115 9.89 8.08 -1.34
N GLY A 116 10.64 8.56 -2.34
CA GLY A 116 12.00 9.03 -2.13
C GLY A 116 12.08 10.20 -1.16
N TYR A 117 11.11 11.11 -1.25
CA TYR A 117 11.02 12.22 -0.30
C TYR A 117 10.80 11.72 1.13
N VAL A 118 9.80 10.84 1.33
CA VAL A 118 9.44 10.40 2.68
C VAL A 118 10.53 9.51 3.28
N TYR A 119 10.97 8.48 2.56
CA TYR A 119 11.99 7.55 3.06
C TYR A 119 13.37 8.18 3.19
N GLY A 120 13.69 9.14 2.30
CA GLY A 120 14.97 9.82 2.31
C GLY A 120 14.95 11.08 3.16
N ASP A 121 14.49 12.18 2.58
CA ASP A 121 14.59 13.50 3.19
C ASP A 121 13.83 13.61 4.50
N TRP A 122 12.56 13.21 4.52
CA TRP A 122 11.73 13.35 5.71
C TRP A 122 12.23 12.51 6.89
N MET A 123 12.58 11.24 6.61
CA MET A 123 13.12 10.35 7.67
C MET A 123 14.42 10.92 8.26
N SER A 124 15.29 11.41 7.37
CA SER A 124 16.58 12.00 7.78
C SER A 124 16.39 13.26 8.61
N GLU A 125 15.50 14.15 8.17
CA GLU A 125 15.27 15.44 8.85
C GLU A 125 14.59 15.28 10.21
N THR A 126 13.70 14.31 10.35
CA THR A 126 12.92 14.13 11.58
C THR A 126 13.50 13.10 12.54
N GLY A 127 14.47 12.30 12.09
CA GLY A 127 15.04 11.22 12.89
C GLY A 127 14.10 10.03 13.07
N ASN A 128 13.01 9.97 12.34
CA ASN A 128 12.10 8.82 12.36
C ASN A 128 12.69 7.66 11.58
N GLU A 129 12.30 6.44 11.94
CA GLU A 129 12.72 5.23 11.25
C GLU A 129 11.49 4.42 10.80
N PRO A 130 11.49 3.92 9.57
CA PRO A 130 10.36 3.13 9.08
C PRO A 130 10.37 1.72 9.65
N LYS A 131 9.17 1.17 9.82
CA LYS A 131 9.00 -0.28 9.96
C LYS A 131 9.13 -0.91 8.57
N ASN A 132 8.81 -2.19 8.47
CA ASN A 132 8.99 -2.96 7.24
C ASN A 132 7.77 -2.97 6.31
N TYR A 133 6.82 -2.05 6.49
CA TYR A 133 5.68 -2.00 5.57
C TYR A 133 5.15 -0.59 5.40
N ASP A 134 4.50 -0.38 4.27
CA ASP A 134 3.78 0.83 3.94
C ASP A 134 2.51 0.43 3.18
N PHE A 135 1.60 1.38 2.98
CA PHE A 135 0.46 1.13 2.10
C PHE A 135 -0.02 2.41 1.43
N GLU A 136 -0.69 2.21 0.31
CA GLU A 136 -1.32 3.26 -0.49
C GLU A 136 -2.82 3.05 -0.49
N ILE A 137 -3.58 4.15 -0.50
CA ILE A 137 -5.04 4.09 -0.64
C ILE A 137 -5.41 4.59 -2.03
N TRP A 138 -6.08 3.74 -2.79
CA TRP A 138 -6.61 4.05 -4.12
C TRP A 138 -8.13 4.22 -3.99
N ASP A 139 -8.54 5.46 -3.85
CA ASP A 139 -9.95 5.83 -3.72
C ASP A 139 -10.48 6.46 -5.02
N GLU A 140 -11.56 7.24 -4.94
CA GLU A 140 -12.18 7.88 -6.10
C GLU A 140 -11.26 8.88 -6.82
N ARG A 141 -10.17 9.31 -6.18
CA ARG A 141 -9.18 10.21 -6.80
C ARG A 141 -8.14 9.47 -7.63
N TYR A 142 -8.13 8.14 -7.57
CA TYR A 142 -7.13 7.31 -8.24
C TYR A 142 -7.34 7.34 -9.76
N GLN A 143 -6.44 8.03 -10.45
CA GLN A 143 -6.42 8.19 -11.91
C GLN A 143 -4.97 8.09 -12.37
N PRO A 144 -4.41 6.87 -12.44
CA PRO A 144 -2.96 6.67 -12.57
C PRO A 144 -2.30 7.35 -13.77
N GLU A 145 -3.06 7.58 -14.83
CA GLU A 145 -2.56 8.21 -16.06
C GLU A 145 -2.81 9.72 -16.12
N SER A 146 -3.32 10.32 -15.04
CA SER A 146 -3.65 11.74 -14.98
C SER A 146 -2.72 12.53 -14.07
N PRO A 147 -2.38 13.77 -14.42
CA PRO A 147 -1.63 14.64 -13.50
C PRO A 147 -2.45 15.06 -12.28
N ASP A 148 -3.78 14.87 -12.32
CA ASP A 148 -4.66 15.16 -11.20
C ASP A 148 -4.83 13.98 -10.24
N ASN A 149 -4.21 12.85 -10.53
CA ASN A 149 -4.24 11.67 -9.68
C ASN A 149 -3.74 11.97 -8.27
N GLU A 150 -4.42 11.43 -7.25
CA GLU A 150 -4.00 11.55 -5.86
C GLU A 150 -4.02 10.19 -5.18
N ILE A 151 -2.92 9.89 -4.49
CA ILE A 151 -2.77 8.65 -3.72
C ILE A 151 -2.23 9.02 -2.35
N ASP A 152 -2.93 8.62 -1.30
CA ASP A 152 -2.44 8.80 0.06
C ASP A 152 -1.49 7.66 0.42
N LEU A 153 -0.28 8.01 0.85
CA LEU A 153 0.75 7.07 1.27
C LEU A 153 0.81 7.02 2.79
N TYR A 154 0.99 5.82 3.33
CA TYR A 154 1.14 5.60 4.77
C TYR A 154 2.36 4.71 4.98
N ILE A 155 3.38 5.23 5.63
CA ILE A 155 4.59 4.47 5.92
C ILE A 155 4.65 4.23 7.44
N ALA A 156 4.68 2.96 7.84
CA ALA A 156 4.69 2.60 9.25
C ALA A 156 6.02 3.02 9.89
N LEU A 157 5.94 3.57 11.10
CA LEU A 157 7.08 4.09 11.84
C LEU A 157 7.38 3.23 13.07
N LYS A 158 8.66 3.12 13.40
CA LYS A 158 9.11 2.49 14.64
C LYS A 158 8.78 3.35 15.85
#